data_98ae303f4662428d4ae63715f614b752
#
_entry.id   98ae303f4662428d4ae63715f614b752
#
_cell.length_a   1.000
_cell.length_b   1.000
_cell.length_c   1.000
_cell.angle_alpha   90.00
_cell.angle_beta   90.00
_cell.angle_gamma   90.00
#
_symmetry.space_group_name_H-M   'P 1'
#
loop_
_entity.id
_entity.type
_entity.pdbx_description
1 polymer ?
#
loop_
_entity_poly.entity_id
_entity_poly.type
_entity_poly.pdbx_seq_one_letter_code
_entity_poly.pdbx_strand_id
1 'polypeptide(L)'
;MKNLILILSIFCCTFVFAQKNDNYVEIGYASICCGTPSTDPVMNYINQFQKRNKTKSFEILKQPGLGREGEFNLYISTSQLSQTQKTNFIKGLQSAISSQNTKRKENSDGMVNFQETKMVTKGDLAKIKNLIIYKNNLNLNKEK
;
A
#
# COMPACT_ATOMS: atom_id res chain seq x y z
N MET A 1 1.45 -52.83 -15.38
CA MET A 1 1.85 -51.60 -16.09
C MET A 1 0.73 -50.54 -16.23
N LYS A 2 -0.56 -50.90 -16.27
CA LYS A 2 -1.66 -49.90 -16.32
C LYS A 2 -1.78 -49.05 -15.06
N ASN A 3 -1.48 -49.56 -13.89
CA ASN A 3 -1.60 -48.81 -12.64
C ASN A 3 -0.44 -47.80 -12.38
N LEU A 4 0.71 -48.01 -13.01
CA LEU A 4 1.86 -47.12 -12.89
C LEU A 4 1.65 -45.79 -13.62
N ILE A 5 0.93 -45.83 -14.76
CA ILE A 5 0.61 -44.63 -15.57
C ILE A 5 -0.40 -43.73 -14.83
N LEU A 6 -1.32 -44.34 -14.07
CA LEU A 6 -2.35 -43.61 -13.34
C LEU A 6 -1.76 -42.82 -12.14
N ILE A 7 -0.74 -43.38 -11.49
CA ILE A 7 -0.04 -42.71 -10.38
C ILE A 7 0.82 -41.54 -10.88
N LEU A 8 1.41 -41.65 -12.06
CA LEU A 8 2.24 -40.59 -12.65
C LEU A 8 1.40 -39.36 -13.08
N SER A 9 0.14 -39.58 -13.52
CA SER A 9 -0.74 -38.48 -13.93
C SER A 9 -1.29 -37.67 -12.75
N ILE A 10 -1.41 -38.26 -11.55
CA ILE A 10 -1.88 -37.54 -10.34
C ILE A 10 -0.78 -36.65 -9.78
N PHE A 11 0.51 -36.96 -9.99
CA PHE A 11 1.62 -36.18 -9.47
C PHE A 11 1.89 -34.88 -10.28
N CYS A 12 1.39 -34.77 -11.51
CA CYS A 12 1.57 -33.58 -12.35
C CYS A 12 0.63 -32.39 -12.00
N CYS A 13 -0.41 -32.60 -11.18
CA CYS A 13 -1.43 -31.56 -10.93
C CYS A 13 -1.19 -30.69 -9.70
N THR A 14 -0.07 -30.86 -8.95
CA THR A 14 0.12 -30.15 -7.67
C THR A 14 1.06 -28.96 -7.70
N PHE A 15 1.60 -28.57 -8.86
CA PHE A 15 2.38 -27.34 -8.97
C PHE A 15 1.52 -26.15 -9.43
N VAL A 16 0.39 -25.93 -8.78
CA VAL A 16 -0.22 -24.61 -8.81
C VAL A 16 0.63 -23.75 -7.87
N PHE A 17 1.70 -23.16 -8.40
CA PHE A 17 2.37 -22.04 -7.74
C PHE A 17 1.31 -20.97 -7.55
N ALA A 18 0.82 -20.81 -6.33
CA ALA A 18 0.06 -19.63 -5.96
C ALA A 18 1.01 -18.45 -6.22
N GLN A 19 0.87 -17.81 -7.38
CA GLN A 19 1.56 -16.57 -7.68
C GLN A 19 1.14 -15.60 -6.58
N LYS A 20 2.07 -15.29 -5.69
CA LYS A 20 1.89 -14.27 -4.68
C LYS A 20 1.68 -12.96 -5.45
N ASN A 21 0.43 -12.58 -5.63
CA ASN A 21 0.10 -11.32 -6.26
C ASN A 21 0.62 -10.19 -5.36
N ASP A 22 1.80 -9.66 -5.69
CA ASP A 22 2.34 -8.48 -5.07
C ASP A 22 1.46 -7.29 -5.44
N ASN A 23 0.46 -7.04 -4.61
CA ASN A 23 -0.49 -5.95 -4.80
C ASN A 23 -0.17 -4.81 -3.84
N TYR A 24 -0.31 -3.60 -4.35
CA TYR A 24 -0.11 -2.36 -3.62
C TYR A 24 -1.44 -1.61 -3.54
N VAL A 25 -1.69 -0.96 -2.42
CA VAL A 25 -2.72 0.07 -2.32
C VAL A 25 -2.14 1.41 -2.71
N GLU A 26 -2.88 2.19 -3.50
CA GLU A 26 -2.49 3.52 -3.95
C GLU A 26 -3.19 4.58 -3.10
N ILE A 27 -2.43 5.59 -2.67
CA ILE A 27 -2.93 6.75 -1.93
C ILE A 27 -2.41 8.00 -2.63
N GLY A 28 -3.31 8.82 -3.15
CA GLY A 28 -2.98 10.09 -3.81
C GLY A 28 -3.01 11.26 -2.82
N TYR A 29 -2.01 12.11 -2.89
CA TYR A 29 -1.91 13.36 -2.13
C TYR A 29 -2.04 14.53 -3.09
N ALA A 30 -3.20 15.17 -3.09
CA ALA A 30 -3.51 16.30 -3.96
C ALA A 30 -3.46 17.62 -3.19
N SER A 31 -2.98 18.67 -3.83
CA SER A 31 -3.06 20.05 -3.35
C SER A 31 -4.30 20.77 -3.88
N ILE A 32 -4.77 21.77 -3.15
CA ILE A 32 -5.76 22.73 -3.63
C ILE A 32 -5.09 24.08 -3.87
N CYS A 33 -4.34 24.62 -2.90
CA CYS A 33 -3.60 25.87 -3.09
C CYS A 33 -2.22 25.92 -2.43
N CYS A 34 -2.03 25.22 -1.34
CA CYS A 34 -0.93 25.54 -0.41
C CYS A 34 -0.07 24.32 -0.05
N GLY A 35 0.09 23.39 -0.96
CA GLY A 35 0.82 22.14 -0.78
C GLY A 35 -0.05 20.94 -0.45
N THR A 36 0.56 19.77 -0.41
CA THR A 36 -0.11 18.51 -0.12
C THR A 36 -0.33 18.29 1.38
N PRO A 37 -1.35 17.53 1.79
CA PRO A 37 -1.55 17.15 3.19
C PRO A 37 -0.36 16.36 3.75
N SER A 38 -0.20 16.38 5.09
CA SER A 38 0.79 15.54 5.77
C SER A 38 0.51 14.05 5.56
N THR A 39 1.57 13.27 5.43
CA THR A 39 1.51 11.80 5.41
C THR A 39 1.37 11.19 6.81
N ASP A 40 1.56 11.97 7.89
CA ASP A 40 1.63 11.47 9.26
C ASP A 40 0.42 10.64 9.71
N PRO A 41 -0.83 11.03 9.42
CA PRO A 41 -1.99 10.21 9.81
C PRO A 41 -1.95 8.80 9.21
N VAL A 42 -1.60 8.69 7.94
CA VAL A 42 -1.45 7.41 7.25
C VAL A 42 -0.27 6.62 7.80
N MET A 43 0.89 7.26 7.98
CA MET A 43 2.08 6.60 8.52
C MET A 43 1.90 6.13 9.96
N ASN A 44 1.23 6.92 10.80
CA ASN A 44 0.89 6.54 12.16
C ASN A 44 -0.03 5.32 12.20
N TYR A 45 -1.03 5.28 11.32
CA TYR A 45 -1.90 4.11 11.18
C TYR A 45 -1.10 2.86 10.77
N ILE A 46 -0.25 2.95 9.75
CA ILE A 46 0.59 1.85 9.28
C ILE A 46 1.46 1.31 10.42
N ASN A 47 2.14 2.19 11.15
CA ASN A 47 3.01 1.82 12.28
C ASN A 47 2.22 1.13 13.41
N GLN A 48 1.02 1.63 13.73
CA GLN A 48 0.14 1.00 14.72
C GLN A 48 -0.35 -0.37 14.26
N PHE A 49 -0.71 -0.51 12.97
CA PHE A 49 -1.13 -1.78 12.40
C PHE A 49 0.00 -2.81 12.45
N GLN A 50 1.23 -2.43 12.07
CA GLN A 50 2.41 -3.29 12.14
C GLN A 50 2.65 -3.81 13.56
N LYS A 51 2.62 -2.92 14.56
CA LYS A 51 2.83 -3.30 15.97
C LYS A 51 1.75 -4.27 16.46
N ARG A 52 0.48 -3.98 16.19
CA ARG A 52 -0.65 -4.81 16.64
C ARG A 52 -0.66 -6.19 16.00
N ASN A 53 -0.33 -6.27 14.72
CA ASN A 53 -0.38 -7.53 13.96
C ASN A 53 0.97 -8.24 13.85
N LYS A 54 2.04 -7.69 14.47
CA LYS A 54 3.42 -8.22 14.41
C LYS A 54 3.87 -8.53 12.97
N THR A 55 3.48 -7.67 12.02
CA THR A 55 3.86 -7.82 10.62
C THR A 55 5.26 -7.25 10.37
N LYS A 56 5.91 -7.72 9.29
CA LYS A 56 7.15 -7.10 8.80
C LYS A 56 6.89 -5.66 8.35
N SER A 57 7.94 -4.87 8.21
CA SER A 57 7.87 -3.52 7.68
C SER A 57 7.24 -3.49 6.30
N PHE A 58 6.33 -2.54 6.07
CA PHE A 58 5.76 -2.34 4.75
C PHE A 58 6.79 -1.72 3.80
N GLU A 59 6.86 -2.26 2.59
CA GLU A 59 7.49 -1.54 1.50
C GLU A 59 6.54 -0.44 1.05
N ILE A 60 7.03 0.80 1.06
CA ILE A 60 6.28 1.97 0.63
C ILE A 60 7.08 2.67 -0.47
N LEU A 61 6.44 2.87 -1.62
CA LEU A 61 7.01 3.58 -2.74
C LEU A 61 6.28 4.91 -2.92
N LYS A 62 7.00 5.92 -3.41
CA LYS A 62 6.46 7.25 -3.71
C LYS A 62 6.68 7.58 -5.17
N GLN A 63 5.65 8.05 -5.83
CA GLN A 63 5.72 8.68 -7.15
C GLN A 63 5.56 10.20 -6.96
N PRO A 64 6.63 10.98 -6.98
CA PRO A 64 6.57 12.45 -6.88
C PRO A 64 6.25 13.11 -8.23
N GLY A 65 6.00 14.41 -8.21
CA GLY A 65 5.92 15.25 -9.41
C GLY A 65 4.63 15.08 -10.20
N LEU A 66 3.50 14.80 -9.53
CA LEU A 66 2.20 14.67 -10.18
C LEU A 66 1.47 16.00 -10.34
N GLY A 67 2.02 17.09 -9.81
CA GLY A 67 1.47 18.43 -9.93
C GLY A 67 2.48 19.51 -9.53
N ARG A 68 2.07 20.78 -9.60
CA ARG A 68 2.92 21.96 -9.35
C ARG A 68 3.16 22.21 -7.87
N GLU A 69 2.24 21.77 -7.03
CA GLU A 69 2.26 22.01 -5.58
C GLU A 69 2.86 20.81 -4.80
N GLY A 70 3.59 19.92 -5.50
CA GLY A 70 4.27 18.78 -4.92
C GLY A 70 3.39 17.55 -4.74
N GLU A 71 2.33 17.41 -5.51
CA GLU A 71 1.43 16.26 -5.50
C GLU A 71 2.18 14.96 -5.79
N PHE A 72 1.74 13.89 -5.14
CA PHE A 72 2.38 12.58 -5.24
C PHE A 72 1.42 11.44 -4.91
N ASN A 73 1.79 10.23 -5.33
CA ASN A 73 1.16 9.01 -4.88
C ASN A 73 2.09 8.21 -3.97
N LEU A 74 1.50 7.53 -2.98
CA LEU A 74 2.14 6.45 -2.24
C LEU A 74 1.55 5.11 -2.66
N TYR A 75 2.43 4.11 -2.75
CA TYR A 75 2.08 2.72 -3.03
C TYR A 75 2.58 1.85 -1.88
N ILE A 76 1.66 1.20 -1.15
CA ILE A 76 1.97 0.42 0.03
C ILE A 76 1.77 -1.06 -0.30
N SER A 77 2.83 -1.86 -0.22
CA SER A 77 2.77 -3.29 -0.47
C SER A 77 1.90 -3.99 0.58
N THR A 78 0.95 -4.81 0.11
CA THR A 78 0.11 -5.66 0.96
C THR A 78 0.48 -7.14 0.85
N SER A 79 1.56 -7.47 0.15
CA SER A 79 1.97 -8.85 -0.18
C SER A 79 2.28 -9.71 1.04
N GLN A 80 2.67 -9.09 2.15
CA GLN A 80 2.99 -9.76 3.42
C GLN A 80 1.78 -10.06 4.30
N LEU A 81 0.60 -9.54 3.93
CA LEU A 81 -0.63 -9.65 4.71
C LEU A 81 -1.44 -10.89 4.29
N SER A 82 -2.01 -11.59 5.27
CA SER A 82 -3.09 -12.55 5.00
C SER A 82 -4.32 -11.82 4.47
N GLN A 83 -5.26 -12.54 3.86
CA GLN A 83 -6.48 -11.94 3.32
C GLN A 83 -7.28 -11.18 4.39
N THR A 84 -7.42 -11.74 5.58
CA THR A 84 -8.09 -11.08 6.71
C THR A 84 -7.35 -9.83 7.16
N GLN A 85 -6.02 -9.90 7.29
CA GLN A 85 -5.19 -8.76 7.65
C GLN A 85 -5.29 -7.65 6.59
N LYS A 86 -5.30 -8.01 5.30
CA LYS A 86 -5.43 -7.07 4.19
C LYS A 86 -6.77 -6.32 4.24
N THR A 87 -7.89 -7.04 4.45
CA THR A 87 -9.20 -6.42 4.60
C THR A 87 -9.24 -5.44 5.77
N ASN A 88 -8.71 -5.85 6.93
CA ASN A 88 -8.66 -5.00 8.12
C ASN A 88 -7.74 -3.79 7.91
N PHE A 89 -6.61 -3.98 7.23
CA PHE A 89 -5.67 -2.92 6.89
C PHE A 89 -6.33 -1.86 6.01
N ILE A 90 -7.00 -2.27 4.93
CA ILE A 90 -7.68 -1.37 3.99
C ILE A 90 -8.78 -0.57 4.69
N LYS A 91 -9.64 -1.22 5.50
CA LYS A 91 -10.72 -0.54 6.25
C LYS A 91 -10.17 0.50 7.23
N GLY A 92 -9.14 0.15 7.98
CA GLY A 92 -8.54 1.09 8.92
C GLY A 92 -7.78 2.24 8.24
N LEU A 93 -7.17 1.98 7.08
CA LEU A 93 -6.53 2.99 6.25
C LEU A 93 -7.58 4.00 5.73
N GLN A 94 -8.72 3.52 5.23
CA GLN A 94 -9.85 4.35 4.82
C GLN A 94 -10.35 5.23 5.97
N SER A 95 -10.48 4.67 7.17
CA SER A 95 -10.90 5.42 8.35
C SER A 95 -9.91 6.53 8.73
N ALA A 96 -8.61 6.25 8.69
CA ALA A 96 -7.57 7.24 8.98
C ALA A 96 -7.58 8.39 7.96
N ILE A 97 -7.72 8.06 6.68
CA ILE A 97 -7.78 9.06 5.59
C ILE A 97 -9.07 9.88 5.68
N SER A 98 -10.22 9.25 5.91
CA SER A 98 -11.49 9.96 6.08
C SER A 98 -11.43 10.93 7.26
N SER A 99 -10.87 10.52 8.40
CA SER A 99 -10.66 11.38 9.56
C SER A 99 -9.73 12.57 9.26
N GLN A 100 -8.68 12.35 8.46
CA GLN A 100 -7.79 13.42 8.01
C GLN A 100 -8.53 14.42 7.12
N ASN A 101 -9.25 13.93 6.12
CA ASN A 101 -9.97 14.76 5.16
C ASN A 101 -11.10 15.57 5.81
N THR A 102 -11.78 15.02 6.81
CA THR A 102 -12.85 15.73 7.56
C THR A 102 -12.33 16.94 8.34
N LYS A 103 -11.07 16.93 8.74
CA LYS A 103 -10.45 18.01 9.52
C LYS A 103 -9.84 19.11 8.66
N ARG A 104 -9.78 18.93 7.34
CA ARG A 104 -9.20 19.90 6.42
C ARG A 104 -10.09 21.13 6.24
N LYS A 105 -9.48 22.25 5.90
CA LYS A 105 -10.18 23.45 5.42
C LYS A 105 -10.43 23.30 3.92
N GLU A 106 -11.70 23.26 3.51
CA GLU A 106 -12.09 22.91 2.12
C GLU A 106 -11.44 23.77 1.04
N ASN A 107 -11.24 25.05 1.30
CA ASN A 107 -10.76 26.03 0.30
C ASN A 107 -9.23 26.18 0.26
N SER A 108 -8.50 25.57 1.17
CA SER A 108 -7.03 25.73 1.25
C SER A 108 -6.27 24.43 1.35
N ASP A 109 -6.77 23.51 2.16
CA ASP A 109 -6.03 22.30 2.48
C ASP A 109 -6.21 21.27 1.36
N GLY A 110 -5.13 20.63 0.99
CA GLY A 110 -5.15 19.51 0.04
C GLY A 110 -5.96 18.33 0.55
N MET A 111 -6.14 17.32 -0.29
CA MET A 111 -6.94 16.14 -0.01
C MET A 111 -6.13 14.85 -0.20
N VAL A 112 -6.40 13.86 0.62
CA VAL A 112 -5.88 12.51 0.45
C VAL A 112 -6.93 11.64 -0.25
N ASN A 113 -6.57 11.12 -1.43
CA ASN A 113 -7.44 10.29 -2.26
C ASN A 113 -7.10 8.81 -2.06
N PHE A 114 -8.08 8.01 -1.72
CA PHE A 114 -7.93 6.57 -1.55
C PHE A 114 -9.18 5.83 -2.05
N GLN A 115 -8.97 4.78 -2.81
CA GLN A 115 -10.03 3.88 -3.27
C GLN A 115 -9.73 2.46 -2.78
N GLU A 116 -10.57 1.93 -1.89
CA GLU A 116 -10.38 0.61 -1.29
C GLU A 116 -10.26 -0.54 -2.30
N THR A 117 -10.95 -0.40 -3.43
CA THR A 117 -11.01 -1.42 -4.48
C THR A 117 -9.88 -1.33 -5.50
N LYS A 118 -9.16 -0.20 -5.54
CA LYS A 118 -8.07 0.01 -6.49
C LYS A 118 -6.78 -0.61 -5.99
N MET A 119 -6.41 -1.73 -6.59
CA MET A 119 -5.14 -2.40 -6.34
C MET A 119 -4.22 -2.23 -7.54
N VAL A 120 -2.96 -1.91 -7.26
CA VAL A 120 -1.90 -1.77 -8.27
C VAL A 120 -1.00 -3.00 -8.19
N THR A 121 -0.74 -3.64 -9.32
CA THR A 121 0.16 -4.79 -9.37
C THR A 121 1.62 -4.34 -9.48
N LYS A 122 2.55 -5.23 -9.16
CA LYS A 122 3.98 -4.97 -9.38
C LYS A 122 4.30 -4.68 -10.84
N GLY A 123 3.59 -5.32 -11.77
CA GLY A 123 3.73 -5.05 -13.21
C GLY A 123 3.27 -3.65 -13.61
N ASP A 124 2.23 -3.12 -12.94
CA ASP A 124 1.79 -1.74 -13.17
C ASP A 124 2.78 -0.74 -12.59
N LEU A 125 3.34 -1.02 -11.40
CA LEU A 125 4.38 -0.18 -10.82
C LEU A 125 5.62 -0.07 -11.70
N ALA A 126 6.01 -1.14 -12.41
CA ALA A 126 7.16 -1.12 -13.32
C ALA A 126 6.99 -0.14 -14.50
N LYS A 127 5.75 0.28 -14.81
CA LYS A 127 5.43 1.27 -15.85
C LYS A 127 5.46 2.71 -15.32
N ILE A 128 5.47 2.89 -14.00
CA ILE A 128 5.46 4.20 -13.36
C ILE A 128 6.86 4.79 -13.36
N LYS A 129 6.99 5.99 -13.91
CA LYS A 129 8.26 6.73 -13.91
C LYS A 129 8.49 7.41 -12.55
N ASN A 130 9.77 7.61 -12.20
CA ASN A 130 10.20 8.35 -10.99
C ASN A 130 9.76 7.73 -9.66
N LEU A 131 9.56 6.42 -9.63
CA LEU A 131 9.20 5.72 -8.41
C LEU A 131 10.42 5.63 -7.48
N ILE A 132 10.27 6.05 -6.22
CA ILE A 132 11.33 6.02 -5.20
C ILE A 132 10.86 5.31 -3.95
N ILE A 133 11.80 4.76 -3.16
CA ILE A 133 11.47 4.20 -1.84
C ILE A 133 11.13 5.34 -0.89
N TYR A 134 9.95 5.27 -0.28
CA TYR A 134 9.52 6.23 0.74
C TYR A 134 10.05 5.81 2.11
N LYS A 135 11.03 6.59 2.63
CA LYS A 135 11.57 6.40 3.99
C LYS A 135 10.77 7.28 4.95
N ASN A 136 10.02 6.66 5.85
CA ASN A 136 9.33 7.40 6.90
C ASN A 136 10.34 7.80 7.98
N ASN A 137 10.53 9.12 8.18
CA ASN A 137 11.43 9.67 9.19
C ASN A 137 11.01 9.37 10.64
N LEU A 138 9.81 8.84 10.88
CA LEU A 138 9.33 8.46 12.21
C LEU A 138 10.12 7.29 12.84
N ASN A 139 10.88 6.54 12.06
CA ASN A 139 11.73 5.45 12.56
C ASN A 139 13.16 5.88 12.91
N LEU A 140 13.61 7.08 12.53
CA LEU A 140 14.98 7.56 12.80
C LEU A 140 15.21 7.97 14.24
N ASN A 141 14.16 8.19 15.05
CA ASN A 141 14.27 8.63 16.44
C ASN A 141 14.29 7.50 17.47
N LYS A 142 14.43 6.23 17.06
CA LYS A 142 14.48 5.08 17.98
C LYS A 142 15.83 4.39 18.09
N GLU A 143 16.84 4.87 17.39
CA GLU A 143 18.22 4.37 17.49
C GLU A 143 19.16 5.40 18.12
N LYS A 144 18.74 6.00 19.23
CA LYS A 144 19.64 6.73 20.12
C LYS A 144 19.40 6.31 21.56
#